data_bbffac6e001de066ca0291debfc6a5db
#
_entry.id   bbffac6e001de066ca0291debfc6a5db
#
_cell.length_a   1.000
_cell.length_b   1.000
_cell.length_c   1.000
_cell.angle_alpha   90.00
_cell.angle_beta   90.00
_cell.angle_gamma   90.00
#
_symmetry.space_group_name_H-M   'P 1'
#
loop_
_entity.id
_entity.type
_entity.pdbx_description
1 polymer ?
#
loop_
_entity_poly.entity_id
_entity_poly.type
_entity_poly.pdbx_seq_one_letter_code
_entity_poly.pdbx_strand_id
1 'polypeptide(L)'
;MVDTYEVMPWPDRIYQGLYRIAGTDQKERIPRSYSTQMQTMVNTLNDIRTSDKKITGTQGIGVLMANSLMFQRFPNHNGYDDPQFSSFYGQTLPLLKRGIPVELVHMENTPFKETFKGLHILVMSYSNMKPMKLEYHNYLADWVKKGGILIYCGEDIDPYQTVLEWWNTDGNEYKAPSEHLFEKMNLSRNPGEGTYRYGKGTVIVMREDPKHFVLKAGNDQKYFETIASAYQKKIGKEIETKNSFIVERGPYT
;
A
#
# COMPACT_ATOMS: atom_id res chain seq x y z
N MET A 1 -1.23 1.80 -16.75
CA MET A 1 -1.83 1.82 -18.10
C MET A 1 -2.13 0.38 -18.48
N VAL A 2 -3.30 0.07 -19.01
CA VAL A 2 -3.68 -1.29 -19.40
C VAL A 2 -3.40 -1.45 -20.90
N ASP A 3 -2.52 -2.35 -21.26
CA ASP A 3 -2.23 -2.71 -22.67
C ASP A 3 -2.91 -4.00 -23.08
N THR A 4 -3.24 -4.82 -22.11
CA THR A 4 -3.91 -6.11 -22.31
C THR A 4 -4.95 -6.29 -21.22
N TYR A 5 -6.09 -6.86 -21.58
CA TYR A 5 -7.12 -7.26 -20.64
C TYR A 5 -7.54 -8.69 -20.93
N GLU A 6 -7.89 -9.41 -19.89
CA GLU A 6 -8.40 -10.75 -19.99
C GLU A 6 -9.79 -10.79 -19.35
N VAL A 7 -10.77 -11.34 -20.07
CA VAL A 7 -12.10 -11.56 -19.53
C VAL A 7 -12.19 -13.01 -19.08
N MET A 8 -12.59 -13.21 -17.82
CA MET A 8 -12.79 -14.57 -17.30
C MET A 8 -13.72 -15.39 -18.19
N PRO A 9 -13.50 -16.72 -18.29
CA PRO A 9 -14.15 -17.58 -19.30
C PRO A 9 -15.65 -17.82 -19.06
N TRP A 10 -16.28 -17.10 -18.16
CA TRP A 10 -17.73 -17.19 -17.88
C TRP A 10 -18.44 -15.86 -18.14
N PRO A 11 -18.66 -15.49 -19.40
CA PRO A 11 -19.32 -14.23 -19.77
C PRO A 11 -20.71 -14.09 -19.15
N ASP A 12 -21.42 -15.19 -18.95
CA ASP A 12 -22.75 -15.19 -18.33
C ASP A 12 -22.72 -14.61 -16.91
N ARG A 13 -21.64 -14.80 -16.16
CA ARG A 13 -21.51 -14.21 -14.83
C ARG A 13 -21.29 -12.70 -14.88
N ILE A 14 -20.71 -12.19 -15.94
CA ILE A 14 -20.47 -10.76 -16.12
C ILE A 14 -21.70 -10.06 -16.68
N TYR A 15 -22.35 -10.66 -17.67
CA TYR A 15 -23.43 -10.02 -18.41
C TYR A 15 -24.84 -10.40 -17.93
N GLN A 16 -25.02 -11.60 -17.40
CA GLN A 16 -26.32 -12.12 -16.99
C GLN A 16 -26.35 -12.69 -15.56
N GLY A 17 -25.23 -12.63 -14.86
CA GLY A 17 -25.08 -13.19 -13.53
C GLY A 17 -25.92 -12.48 -12.47
N LEU A 18 -26.01 -13.16 -11.33
CA LEU A 18 -26.61 -12.61 -10.12
C LEU A 18 -25.50 -12.21 -9.17
N TYR A 19 -25.65 -11.05 -8.55
CA TYR A 19 -24.81 -10.66 -7.42
C TYR A 19 -25.61 -10.72 -6.11
N ARG A 20 -24.92 -10.95 -5.00
CA ARG A 20 -25.54 -10.91 -3.66
C ARG A 20 -25.54 -9.46 -3.16
N ILE A 21 -26.66 -8.99 -2.67
CA ILE A 21 -26.75 -7.69 -2.00
C ILE A 21 -26.01 -7.81 -0.67
N ALA A 22 -25.08 -6.90 -0.43
CA ALA A 22 -24.26 -6.88 0.78
C ALA A 22 -25.15 -6.87 2.05
N GLY A 23 -24.82 -7.74 3.00
CA GLY A 23 -25.56 -7.89 4.26
C GLY A 23 -26.88 -8.67 4.18
N THR A 24 -27.20 -9.26 3.03
CA THR A 24 -28.42 -10.04 2.83
C THR A 24 -28.14 -11.34 2.08
N ASP A 25 -29.12 -12.29 2.08
CA ASP A 25 -29.10 -13.47 1.23
C ASP A 25 -29.80 -13.26 -0.13
N GLN A 26 -30.27 -12.05 -0.38
CA GLN A 26 -30.93 -11.71 -1.62
C GLN A 26 -29.93 -11.58 -2.77
N LYS A 27 -30.37 -12.01 -3.95
CA LYS A 27 -29.60 -11.92 -5.18
C LYS A 27 -30.36 -11.10 -6.20
N GLU A 28 -29.64 -10.19 -6.86
CA GLU A 28 -30.15 -9.39 -7.96
C GLU A 28 -29.35 -9.63 -9.23
N ARG A 29 -29.96 -9.34 -10.37
CA ARG A 29 -29.23 -9.38 -11.65
C ARG A 29 -28.28 -8.18 -11.77
N ILE A 30 -27.14 -8.46 -12.37
CA ILE A 30 -26.18 -7.40 -12.72
C ILE A 30 -26.92 -6.36 -13.61
N PRO A 31 -26.85 -5.08 -13.24
CA PRO A 31 -27.51 -4.01 -14.00
C PRO A 31 -27.02 -3.94 -15.45
N ARG A 32 -27.93 -3.60 -16.38
CA ARG A 32 -27.57 -3.40 -17.79
C ARG A 32 -26.50 -2.32 -17.99
N SER A 33 -26.46 -1.30 -17.14
CA SER A 33 -25.44 -0.26 -17.15
C SER A 33 -24.04 -0.84 -16.99
N TYR A 34 -23.86 -1.85 -16.15
CA TYR A 34 -22.58 -2.54 -16.00
C TYR A 34 -22.16 -3.26 -17.28
N SER A 35 -23.09 -3.99 -17.91
CA SER A 35 -22.83 -4.67 -19.19
C SER A 35 -22.45 -3.65 -20.30
N THR A 36 -23.11 -2.50 -20.31
CA THR A 36 -22.79 -1.41 -21.25
C THR A 36 -21.39 -0.84 -21.00
N GLN A 37 -21.04 -0.61 -19.72
CA GLN A 37 -19.70 -0.13 -19.37
C GLN A 37 -18.62 -1.13 -19.79
N MET A 38 -18.83 -2.41 -19.51
CA MET A 38 -17.90 -3.47 -19.91
C MET A 38 -17.74 -3.53 -21.43
N GLN A 39 -18.86 -3.45 -22.19
CA GLN A 39 -18.81 -3.45 -23.63
C GLN A 39 -18.07 -2.22 -24.19
N THR A 40 -18.34 -1.05 -23.62
CA THR A 40 -17.64 0.19 -23.99
C THR A 40 -16.14 0.06 -23.71
N MET A 41 -15.76 -0.45 -22.53
CA MET A 41 -14.36 -0.68 -22.16
C MET A 41 -13.68 -1.63 -23.16
N VAL A 42 -14.31 -2.77 -23.45
CA VAL A 42 -13.77 -3.76 -24.41
C VAL A 42 -13.57 -3.13 -25.79
N ASN A 43 -14.56 -2.43 -26.30
CA ASN A 43 -14.46 -1.78 -27.61
C ASN A 43 -13.36 -0.71 -27.63
N THR A 44 -13.30 0.13 -26.59
CA THR A 44 -12.26 1.17 -26.46
C THR A 44 -10.87 0.55 -26.43
N LEU A 45 -10.67 -0.51 -25.63
CA LEU A 45 -9.38 -1.19 -25.55
C LEU A 45 -8.96 -1.89 -26.84
N ASN A 46 -9.92 -2.39 -27.64
CA ASN A 46 -9.66 -2.97 -28.96
C ASN A 46 -9.22 -1.89 -29.97
N ASP A 47 -9.76 -0.69 -29.86
CA ASP A 47 -9.44 0.43 -30.77
C ASP A 47 -8.17 1.18 -30.35
N ILE A 48 -7.76 1.08 -29.09
CA ILE A 48 -6.56 1.73 -28.59
C ILE A 48 -5.30 1.04 -29.13
N ARG A 49 -4.48 1.79 -29.86
CA ARG A 49 -3.16 1.32 -30.28
C ARG A 49 -2.21 1.26 -29.08
N THR A 50 -1.40 0.22 -29.03
CA THR A 50 -0.28 0.13 -28.06
C THR A 50 0.59 1.38 -28.16
N SER A 51 0.90 1.97 -27.02
CA SER A 51 1.70 3.18 -26.96
C SER A 51 3.13 2.84 -26.50
N ASP A 52 4.11 3.34 -27.24
CA ASP A 52 5.52 3.26 -26.84
C ASP A 52 5.88 4.27 -25.73
N LYS A 53 4.91 5.04 -25.25
CA LYS A 53 5.13 6.02 -24.18
C LYS A 53 5.50 5.30 -22.89
N LYS A 54 6.70 5.56 -22.42
CA LYS A 54 7.21 5.06 -21.16
C LYS A 54 6.46 5.74 -20.02
N ILE A 55 5.85 4.96 -19.14
CA ILE A 55 5.31 5.49 -17.89
C ILE A 55 6.49 5.94 -17.03
N THR A 56 6.51 7.21 -16.66
CA THR A 56 7.65 7.84 -15.99
C THR A 56 7.74 7.59 -14.48
N GLY A 57 6.96 6.65 -13.96
CA GLY A 57 7.08 6.22 -12.57
C GLY A 57 6.53 7.22 -11.55
N THR A 58 7.01 7.09 -10.34
CA THR A 58 6.58 7.87 -9.17
C THR A 58 7.51 9.05 -8.93
N GLN A 59 7.11 9.94 -8.03
CA GLN A 59 7.99 11.01 -7.53
C GLN A 59 9.01 10.49 -6.49
N GLY A 60 9.26 9.18 -6.46
CA GLY A 60 10.14 8.53 -5.49
C GLY A 60 9.45 8.18 -4.17
N ILE A 61 8.13 7.98 -4.23
CA ILE A 61 7.33 7.56 -3.09
C ILE A 61 6.90 6.11 -3.30
N GLY A 62 7.29 5.24 -2.38
CA GLY A 62 6.92 3.84 -2.35
C GLY A 62 5.98 3.52 -1.19
N VAL A 63 5.16 2.49 -1.37
CA VAL A 63 4.35 1.85 -0.33
C VAL A 63 4.74 0.39 -0.25
N LEU A 64 5.12 -0.04 0.95
CA LEU A 64 5.58 -1.39 1.17
C LEU A 64 4.41 -2.37 1.26
N MET A 65 4.57 -3.50 0.62
CA MET A 65 3.66 -4.62 0.64
C MET A 65 4.44 -5.91 0.90
N ALA A 66 3.89 -6.81 1.71
CA ALA A 66 4.42 -8.16 1.91
C ALA A 66 3.42 -9.22 1.43
N ASN A 67 3.92 -10.38 1.04
CA ASN A 67 3.08 -11.49 0.57
C ASN A 67 2.07 -11.96 1.63
N SER A 68 2.38 -11.80 2.91
CA SER A 68 1.49 -12.12 4.02
C SER A 68 0.16 -11.34 3.99
N LEU A 69 0.07 -10.21 3.29
CA LEU A 69 -1.16 -9.45 3.14
C LEU A 69 -2.33 -10.30 2.63
N MET A 70 -2.07 -11.22 1.71
CA MET A 70 -3.09 -12.11 1.15
C MET A 70 -3.50 -13.21 2.11
N PHE A 71 -2.58 -13.72 2.91
CA PHE A 71 -2.80 -14.85 3.81
C PHE A 71 -3.45 -14.45 5.13
N GLN A 72 -3.26 -13.23 5.59
CA GLN A 72 -3.79 -12.76 6.87
C GLN A 72 -5.30 -12.48 6.87
N ARG A 73 -5.96 -12.67 5.75
CA ARG A 73 -7.44 -12.66 5.69
C ARG A 73 -8.05 -13.98 6.12
N PHE A 74 -7.28 -15.07 6.22
CA PHE A 74 -7.74 -16.40 6.54
C PHE A 74 -6.79 -17.10 7.53
N PRO A 75 -7.33 -17.70 8.60
CA PRO A 75 -8.71 -17.62 9.05
C PRO A 75 -9.07 -16.23 9.57
N ASN A 76 -10.35 -15.85 9.50
CA ASN A 76 -10.82 -14.62 10.12
C ASN A 76 -10.72 -14.71 11.64
N HIS A 77 -10.32 -13.63 12.28
CA HIS A 77 -10.33 -13.49 13.72
C HIS A 77 -11.66 -12.88 14.17
N ASN A 78 -12.29 -13.50 15.19
CA ASN A 78 -13.52 -12.99 15.76
C ASN A 78 -13.32 -11.56 16.32
N GLY A 79 -14.20 -10.65 15.94
CA GLY A 79 -14.16 -9.26 16.39
C GLY A 79 -13.13 -8.38 15.69
N TYR A 80 -12.42 -8.93 14.69
CA TYR A 80 -11.50 -8.15 13.85
C TYR A 80 -11.89 -8.26 12.39
N ASP A 81 -12.09 -7.12 11.76
CA ASP A 81 -12.39 -7.01 10.34
C ASP A 81 -11.50 -5.94 9.69
N ASP A 82 -10.92 -6.28 8.57
CA ASP A 82 -10.22 -5.36 7.70
C ASP A 82 -10.98 -5.28 6.37
N PRO A 83 -11.97 -4.38 6.27
CA PRO A 83 -12.81 -4.31 5.08
C PRO A 83 -11.96 -4.01 3.85
N GLN A 84 -11.91 -5.00 2.94
CA GLN A 84 -11.32 -4.84 1.61
C GLN A 84 -9.86 -4.35 1.62
N PHE A 85 -9.01 -4.86 2.53
CA PHE A 85 -7.63 -4.43 2.69
C PHE A 85 -7.47 -2.95 3.07
N SER A 86 -8.36 -2.44 3.90
CA SER A 86 -8.37 -1.02 4.24
C SER A 86 -7.06 -0.53 4.86
N SER A 87 -6.34 -1.37 5.62
CA SER A 87 -5.01 -1.02 6.15
C SER A 87 -3.96 -0.83 5.05
N PHE A 88 -4.03 -1.60 3.97
CA PHE A 88 -3.15 -1.41 2.81
C PHE A 88 -3.60 -0.21 1.95
N TYR A 89 -4.88 -0.16 1.61
CA TYR A 89 -5.42 0.96 0.81
C TYR A 89 -5.33 2.29 1.54
N GLY A 90 -5.36 2.29 2.87
CA GLY A 90 -5.13 3.49 3.66
C GLY A 90 -3.77 4.14 3.45
N GLN A 91 -2.75 3.36 3.08
CA GLN A 91 -1.44 3.89 2.74
C GLN A 91 -1.38 4.45 1.31
N THR A 92 -2.18 3.93 0.39
CA THR A 92 -2.09 4.25 -1.05
C THR A 92 -3.13 5.26 -1.51
N LEU A 93 -4.41 5.05 -1.20
CA LEU A 93 -5.51 5.87 -1.72
C LEU A 93 -5.45 7.35 -1.35
N PRO A 94 -4.99 7.75 -0.15
CA PRO A 94 -4.80 9.18 0.17
C PRO A 94 -3.87 9.92 -0.77
N LEU A 95 -2.87 9.22 -1.32
CA LEU A 95 -1.93 9.75 -2.31
C LEU A 95 -2.54 9.73 -3.72
N LEU A 96 -3.10 8.59 -4.11
CA LEU A 96 -3.68 8.41 -5.43
C LEU A 96 -4.82 9.38 -5.70
N LYS A 97 -5.70 9.64 -4.73
CA LYS A 97 -6.79 10.63 -4.91
C LYS A 97 -6.29 12.07 -5.10
N ARG A 98 -5.04 12.35 -4.73
CA ARG A 98 -4.38 13.63 -4.97
C ARG A 98 -3.52 13.62 -6.24
N GLY A 99 -3.63 12.57 -7.04
CA GLY A 99 -2.87 12.41 -8.28
C GLY A 99 -1.38 12.16 -8.06
N ILE A 100 -1.01 11.63 -6.89
CA ILE A 100 0.38 11.26 -6.56
C ILE A 100 0.55 9.77 -6.84
N PRO A 101 1.29 9.38 -7.87
CA PRO A 101 1.55 7.98 -8.14
C PRO A 101 2.49 7.39 -7.09
N VAL A 102 2.25 6.14 -6.71
CA VAL A 102 3.06 5.41 -5.74
C VAL A 102 3.64 4.15 -6.39
N GLU A 103 4.83 3.77 -5.95
CA GLU A 103 5.43 2.50 -6.32
C GLU A 103 5.11 1.45 -5.26
N LEU A 104 4.68 0.26 -5.69
CA LEU A 104 4.50 -0.86 -4.77
C LEU A 104 5.85 -1.55 -4.57
N VAL A 105 6.31 -1.55 -3.34
CA VAL A 105 7.59 -2.14 -2.94
C VAL A 105 7.30 -3.44 -2.20
N HIS A 106 7.60 -4.57 -2.83
CA HIS A 106 7.47 -5.86 -2.17
C HIS A 106 8.59 -6.07 -1.17
N MET A 107 8.23 -6.42 0.07
CA MET A 107 9.17 -6.66 1.15
C MET A 107 10.15 -7.80 0.80
N GLU A 108 9.67 -8.82 0.15
CA GLU A 108 10.44 -9.97 -0.29
C GLU A 108 11.52 -9.62 -1.33
N ASN A 109 11.37 -8.47 -1.97
CA ASN A 109 12.33 -7.96 -2.95
C ASN A 109 13.40 -7.03 -2.32
N THR A 110 13.31 -6.73 -1.02
CA THR A 110 14.28 -5.84 -0.34
C THR A 110 15.75 -6.30 -0.41
N PRO A 111 16.09 -7.60 -0.56
CA PRO A 111 17.47 -8.03 -0.81
C PRO A 111 18.06 -7.53 -2.13
N PHE A 112 17.23 -7.18 -3.11
CA PHE A 112 17.68 -6.73 -4.42
C PHE A 112 17.93 -5.22 -4.42
N LYS A 113 19.09 -4.79 -4.90
CA LYS A 113 19.50 -3.37 -4.90
C LYS A 113 18.56 -2.48 -5.70
N GLU A 114 17.94 -3.02 -6.74
CA GLU A 114 17.03 -2.29 -7.62
C GLU A 114 15.71 -1.92 -6.93
N THR A 115 15.32 -2.64 -5.88
CA THR A 115 14.05 -2.42 -5.15
C THR A 115 13.91 -1.00 -4.60
N PHE A 116 15.01 -0.40 -4.19
CA PHE A 116 15.00 0.95 -3.61
C PHE A 116 15.48 2.03 -4.58
N LYS A 117 15.75 1.68 -5.84
CA LYS A 117 16.27 2.63 -6.82
C LYS A 117 15.25 3.72 -7.13
N GLY A 118 15.66 4.96 -6.98
CA GLY A 118 14.79 6.12 -7.22
C GLY A 118 13.82 6.43 -6.08
N LEU A 119 13.75 5.61 -5.03
CA LEU A 119 12.90 5.89 -3.87
C LEU A 119 13.57 6.89 -2.91
N HIS A 120 12.77 7.82 -2.44
CA HIS A 120 13.12 8.81 -1.43
C HIS A 120 12.37 8.58 -0.12
N ILE A 121 11.09 8.18 -0.25
CA ILE A 121 10.18 7.92 0.85
C ILE A 121 9.59 6.53 0.66
N LEU A 122 9.56 5.76 1.73
CA LEU A 122 8.87 4.47 1.80
C LEU A 122 7.88 4.52 2.96
N VAL A 123 6.61 4.36 2.64
CA VAL A 123 5.54 4.20 3.64
C VAL A 123 5.32 2.73 3.89
N MET A 124 5.14 2.36 5.14
CA MET A 124 4.86 0.98 5.52
C MET A 124 3.97 0.89 6.76
N SER A 125 3.34 -0.25 6.88
CA SER A 125 2.59 -0.68 8.05
C SER A 125 2.72 -2.18 8.23
N TYR A 126 2.63 -2.64 9.47
CA TYR A 126 2.42 -4.05 9.78
C TYR A 126 0.98 -4.38 10.18
N SER A 127 0.05 -3.43 10.05
CA SER A 127 -1.38 -3.70 10.22
C SER A 127 -1.87 -4.67 9.17
N ASN A 128 -2.31 -5.85 9.59
CA ASN A 128 -2.74 -6.97 8.73
C ASN A 128 -1.71 -7.49 7.72
N MET A 129 -0.45 -7.19 7.95
CA MET A 129 0.65 -7.60 7.08
C MET A 129 1.91 -7.78 7.93
N LYS A 130 2.56 -8.93 7.82
CA LYS A 130 3.73 -9.27 8.64
C LYS A 130 4.90 -9.69 7.77
N PRO A 131 6.14 -9.36 8.18
CA PRO A 131 7.33 -9.81 7.48
C PRO A 131 7.56 -11.30 7.72
N MET A 132 7.76 -12.08 6.66
CA MET A 132 8.02 -13.52 6.75
C MET A 132 9.42 -13.84 7.27
N LYS A 133 10.35 -12.89 7.24
CA LYS A 133 11.73 -13.08 7.66
C LYS A 133 12.28 -11.83 8.34
N LEU A 134 13.06 -12.03 9.37
CA LEU A 134 13.70 -10.95 10.15
C LEU A 134 14.74 -10.17 9.34
N GLU A 135 15.40 -10.81 8.37
CA GLU A 135 16.47 -10.20 7.58
C GLU A 135 15.99 -9.03 6.69
N TYR A 136 14.70 -8.98 6.33
CA TYR A 136 14.16 -7.84 5.57
C TYR A 136 14.35 -6.50 6.30
N HIS A 137 14.33 -6.52 7.63
CA HIS A 137 14.58 -5.33 8.43
C HIS A 137 16.03 -4.80 8.30
N ASN A 138 17.00 -5.66 8.02
CA ASN A 138 18.38 -5.22 7.77
C ASN A 138 18.46 -4.38 6.49
N TYR A 139 17.81 -4.81 5.42
CA TYR A 139 17.80 -4.08 4.15
C TYR A 139 17.05 -2.75 4.24
N LEU A 140 15.92 -2.73 4.96
CA LEU A 140 15.18 -1.50 5.24
C LEU A 140 16.03 -0.53 6.07
N ALA A 141 16.65 -1.00 7.14
CA ALA A 141 17.52 -0.19 8.00
C ALA A 141 18.71 0.36 7.21
N ASP A 142 19.35 -0.46 6.39
CA ASP A 142 20.46 -0.04 5.54
C ASP A 142 20.05 1.04 4.52
N TRP A 143 18.88 0.92 3.92
CA TRP A 143 18.35 1.91 3.00
C TRP A 143 18.09 3.25 3.71
N VAL A 144 17.46 3.22 4.90
CA VAL A 144 17.24 4.42 5.72
C VAL A 144 18.59 5.02 6.13
N LYS A 145 19.54 4.20 6.62
CA LYS A 145 20.87 4.66 7.03
C LYS A 145 21.61 5.43 5.92
N LYS A 146 21.40 5.06 4.65
CA LYS A 146 21.96 5.71 3.46
C LYS A 146 21.22 6.98 3.06
N GLY A 147 20.11 7.32 3.69
CA GLY A 147 19.41 8.57 3.48
C GLY A 147 17.94 8.44 3.05
N GLY A 148 17.38 7.25 3.03
CA GLY A 148 15.94 7.03 2.83
C GLY A 148 15.10 7.60 3.96
N ILE A 149 13.85 7.90 3.69
CA ILE A 149 12.87 8.28 4.70
C ILE A 149 11.85 7.15 4.82
N LEU A 150 11.79 6.52 5.98
CA LEU A 150 10.79 5.53 6.30
C LEU A 150 9.66 6.17 7.09
N ILE A 151 8.42 6.00 6.65
CA ILE A 151 7.22 6.41 7.38
C ILE A 151 6.49 5.15 7.81
N TYR A 152 6.52 4.88 9.10
CA TYR A 152 5.82 3.75 9.70
C TYR A 152 4.47 4.21 10.23
N CYS A 153 3.39 3.56 9.76
CA CYS A 153 2.03 3.79 10.23
C CYS A 153 1.52 2.53 10.92
N GLY A 154 0.99 2.63 12.13
CA GLY A 154 0.38 1.49 12.80
C GLY A 154 0.46 1.54 14.31
N GLU A 155 -0.54 0.98 14.94
CA GLU A 155 -0.66 0.84 16.39
C GLU A 155 -0.07 -0.48 16.90
N ASP A 156 0.18 -1.44 16.00
CA ASP A 156 0.69 -2.78 16.29
C ASP A 156 -0.23 -3.58 17.24
N ILE A 157 -1.54 -3.46 17.06
CA ILE A 157 -2.56 -4.08 17.92
C ILE A 157 -3.47 -5.07 17.18
N ASP A 158 -3.23 -5.35 15.90
CA ASP A 158 -4.02 -6.35 15.19
C ASP A 158 -3.77 -7.77 15.76
N PRO A 159 -4.73 -8.70 15.61
CA PRO A 159 -4.66 -10.02 16.25
C PRO A 159 -3.52 -10.90 15.77
N TYR A 160 -2.90 -10.58 14.63
CA TYR A 160 -1.79 -11.36 14.08
C TYR A 160 -0.45 -11.12 14.78
N GLN A 161 -0.38 -10.16 15.73
CA GLN A 161 0.81 -9.96 16.57
C GLN A 161 1.13 -11.17 17.42
N THR A 162 0.11 -11.89 17.85
CA THR A 162 0.23 -13.01 18.80
C THR A 162 0.40 -14.37 18.14
N VAL A 163 0.40 -14.47 16.81
CA VAL A 163 0.71 -15.72 16.12
C VAL A 163 2.17 -16.10 16.39
N LEU A 164 2.43 -17.41 16.52
CA LEU A 164 3.78 -17.93 16.78
C LEU A 164 4.61 -17.84 15.49
N GLU A 165 5.52 -16.90 15.47
CA GLU A 165 6.38 -16.60 14.34
C GLU A 165 7.77 -16.15 14.81
N TRP A 166 8.66 -15.89 13.89
CA TRP A 166 10.06 -15.57 14.19
C TRP A 166 10.25 -14.42 15.20
N TRP A 167 9.30 -13.49 15.30
CA TRP A 167 9.46 -12.35 16.24
C TRP A 167 9.20 -12.73 17.71
N ASN A 168 8.48 -13.82 17.97
CA ASN A 168 8.14 -14.27 19.32
C ASN A 168 8.47 -15.76 19.58
N THR A 169 9.29 -16.39 18.72
CA THR A 169 9.80 -17.76 18.88
C THR A 169 11.33 -17.79 18.77
N ASP A 170 11.93 -18.94 18.99
CA ASP A 170 13.37 -19.20 18.79
C ASP A 170 14.29 -18.21 19.55
N GLY A 171 13.88 -17.81 20.77
CA GLY A 171 14.61 -16.87 21.60
C GLY A 171 14.33 -15.40 21.32
N ASN A 172 13.47 -15.08 20.39
CA ASN A 172 12.97 -13.71 20.18
C ASN A 172 11.76 -13.44 21.08
N GLU A 173 11.74 -12.28 21.70
CA GLU A 173 10.70 -11.84 22.63
C GLU A 173 10.09 -10.50 22.22
N TYR A 174 9.87 -10.31 20.91
CA TYR A 174 9.21 -9.12 20.39
C TYR A 174 7.69 -9.29 20.45
N LYS A 175 6.99 -8.26 20.91
CA LYS A 175 5.52 -8.23 20.93
C LYS A 175 4.93 -8.03 19.52
N ALA A 176 5.70 -7.37 18.66
CA ALA A 176 5.36 -7.12 17.28
C ALA A 176 6.63 -7.13 16.42
N PRO A 177 6.56 -7.49 15.12
CA PRO A 177 7.73 -7.44 14.26
C PRO A 177 8.31 -6.02 14.08
N SER A 178 7.50 -4.99 14.28
CA SER A 178 7.95 -3.59 14.27
C SER A 178 8.98 -3.28 15.36
N GLU A 179 8.91 -3.94 16.50
CA GLU A 179 9.89 -3.76 17.59
C GLU A 179 11.31 -4.10 17.12
N HIS A 180 11.46 -5.21 16.38
CA HIS A 180 12.75 -5.58 15.79
C HIS A 180 13.18 -4.58 14.71
N LEU A 181 12.26 -4.09 13.88
CA LEU A 181 12.58 -3.08 12.88
C LEU A 181 13.13 -1.81 13.52
N PHE A 182 12.48 -1.32 14.57
CA PHE A 182 12.92 -0.11 15.28
C PHE A 182 14.26 -0.31 15.99
N GLU A 183 14.45 -1.46 16.63
CA GLU A 183 15.72 -1.81 17.27
C GLU A 183 16.88 -1.84 16.26
N LYS A 184 16.67 -2.36 15.03
CA LYS A 184 17.66 -2.31 13.94
C LYS A 184 18.02 -0.88 13.51
N MET A 185 17.15 0.08 13.77
CA MET A 185 17.39 1.50 13.51
C MET A 185 17.80 2.29 14.76
N ASN A 186 18.24 1.60 15.82
CA ASN A 186 18.67 2.18 17.11
C ASN A 186 17.57 3.03 17.77
N LEU A 187 16.32 2.65 17.59
CA LEU A 187 15.18 3.23 18.30
C LEU A 187 14.76 2.31 19.46
N SER A 188 13.96 2.83 20.39
CA SER A 188 13.26 1.98 21.33
C SER A 188 12.36 0.99 20.60
N ARG A 189 12.06 -0.15 21.20
CA ARG A 189 11.19 -1.19 20.60
C ARG A 189 9.79 -0.65 20.27
N ASN A 190 9.29 0.28 21.08
CA ASN A 190 8.00 0.94 20.84
C ASN A 190 8.16 2.47 20.89
N PRO A 191 8.72 3.08 19.83
CA PRO A 191 8.87 4.54 19.78
C PRO A 191 7.50 5.20 19.70
N GLY A 192 7.33 6.34 20.34
CA GLY A 192 6.15 7.18 20.21
C GLY A 192 6.02 7.78 18.82
N GLU A 193 4.93 8.53 18.59
CA GLU A 193 4.82 9.37 17.39
C GLU A 193 5.98 10.38 17.34
N GLY A 194 6.57 10.53 16.17
CA GLY A 194 7.67 11.49 16.02
C GLY A 194 8.57 11.21 14.84
N THR A 195 9.61 12.04 14.78
CA THR A 195 10.64 11.98 13.73
C THR A 195 11.97 11.65 14.37
N TYR A 196 12.60 10.58 13.91
CA TYR A 196 13.85 10.04 14.45
C TYR A 196 14.91 10.01 13.38
N ARG A 197 16.14 10.37 13.74
CA ARG A 197 17.27 10.30 12.82
C ARG A 197 17.95 8.95 12.90
N TYR A 198 18.24 8.35 11.75
CA TYR A 198 19.04 7.13 11.66
C TYR A 198 20.04 7.23 10.51
N GLY A 199 21.33 7.32 10.83
CA GLY A 199 22.38 7.57 9.85
C GLY A 199 22.15 8.88 9.10
N LYS A 200 22.08 8.81 7.77
CA LYS A 200 21.75 9.95 6.90
C LYS A 200 20.25 10.09 6.64
N GLY A 201 19.47 9.11 7.05
CA GLY A 201 18.02 9.05 6.82
C GLY A 201 17.18 9.39 8.03
N THR A 202 15.90 9.14 7.91
CA THR A 202 14.88 9.53 8.87
C THR A 202 13.83 8.43 9.00
N VAL A 203 13.40 8.16 10.20
CA VAL A 203 12.23 7.34 10.51
C VAL A 203 11.15 8.26 11.08
N ILE A 204 9.97 8.23 10.49
CA ILE A 204 8.79 8.94 10.99
C ILE A 204 7.80 7.89 11.46
N VAL A 205 7.37 8.00 12.69
CA VAL A 205 6.41 7.06 13.31
C VAL A 205 5.08 7.78 13.51
N MET A 206 4.04 7.19 12.92
CA MET A 206 2.64 7.57 13.10
C MET A 206 1.91 6.42 13.79
N ARG A 207 1.38 6.67 14.99
CA ARG A 207 0.66 5.67 15.77
C ARG A 207 -0.84 5.72 15.45
N GLU A 208 -1.14 5.47 14.19
CA GLU A 208 -2.51 5.36 13.68
C GLU A 208 -2.59 4.25 12.65
N ASP A 209 -3.62 3.41 12.75
CA ASP A 209 -3.85 2.35 11.78
C ASP A 209 -4.26 2.96 10.43
N PRO A 210 -3.55 2.61 9.34
CA PRO A 210 -3.82 3.18 8.02
C PRO A 210 -5.27 3.04 7.53
N LYS A 211 -6.02 2.03 7.98
CA LYS A 211 -7.45 1.90 7.63
C LYS A 211 -8.26 3.14 7.97
N HIS A 212 -7.89 3.88 9.01
CA HIS A 212 -8.58 5.10 9.40
C HIS A 212 -8.44 6.21 8.37
N PHE A 213 -7.38 6.21 7.58
CA PHE A 213 -7.16 7.21 6.52
C PHE A 213 -8.14 7.08 5.34
N VAL A 214 -8.80 5.94 5.20
CA VAL A 214 -9.79 5.71 4.13
C VAL A 214 -11.21 5.49 4.64
N LEU A 215 -11.37 4.99 5.86
CA LEU A 215 -12.68 4.71 6.44
C LEU A 215 -13.31 5.93 7.13
N LYS A 216 -12.51 6.93 7.47
CA LYS A 216 -12.98 8.16 8.14
C LYS A 216 -12.63 9.38 7.32
N ALA A 217 -13.64 10.16 6.97
CA ALA A 217 -13.45 11.38 6.18
C ALA A 217 -12.50 12.37 6.88
N GLY A 218 -11.53 12.88 6.16
CA GLY A 218 -10.55 13.86 6.63
C GLY A 218 -9.36 13.31 7.43
N ASN A 219 -9.40 12.06 7.87
CA ASN A 219 -8.30 11.48 8.67
C ASN A 219 -6.99 11.29 7.88
N ASP A 220 -7.05 11.32 6.57
CA ASP A 220 -5.87 11.23 5.71
C ASP A 220 -5.06 12.53 5.59
N GLN A 221 -5.55 13.64 6.14
CA GLN A 221 -4.89 14.94 5.97
C GLN A 221 -3.52 14.98 6.68
N LYS A 222 -3.46 14.58 7.95
CA LYS A 222 -2.20 14.52 8.73
C LYS A 222 -1.19 13.59 8.07
N TYR A 223 -1.66 12.45 7.55
CA TYR A 223 -0.83 11.50 6.82
C TYR A 223 -0.22 12.14 5.56
N PHE A 224 -1.05 12.77 4.73
CA PHE A 224 -0.59 13.47 3.54
C PHE A 224 0.41 14.59 3.87
N GLU A 225 0.12 15.44 4.84
CA GLU A 225 0.98 16.54 5.27
C GLU A 225 2.34 16.03 5.77
N THR A 226 2.36 14.89 6.46
CA THR A 226 3.60 14.24 6.90
C THR A 226 4.46 13.83 5.72
N ILE A 227 3.87 13.20 4.71
CA ILE A 227 4.57 12.82 3.48
C ILE A 227 5.05 14.04 2.70
N ALA A 228 4.19 15.03 2.52
CA ALA A 228 4.52 16.26 1.80
C ALA A 228 5.68 17.03 2.47
N SER A 229 5.63 17.15 3.79
CA SER A 229 6.71 17.78 4.56
C SER A 229 8.03 16.98 4.45
N ALA A 230 7.96 15.65 4.55
CA ALA A 230 9.13 14.80 4.38
C ALA A 230 9.72 14.91 2.97
N TYR A 231 8.86 14.93 1.96
CA TYR A 231 9.25 15.10 0.56
C TYR A 231 9.94 16.44 0.34
N GLN A 232 9.34 17.54 0.78
CA GLN A 232 9.90 18.87 0.64
C GLN A 232 11.29 18.99 1.31
N LYS A 233 11.43 18.45 2.52
CA LYS A 233 12.72 18.42 3.22
C LYS A 233 13.79 17.60 2.48
N LYS A 234 13.38 16.49 1.83
CA LYS A 234 14.29 15.58 1.14
C LYS A 234 14.70 16.08 -0.23
N ILE A 235 13.75 16.61 -1.00
CA ILE A 235 13.90 16.94 -2.43
C ILE A 235 14.10 18.43 -2.64
N GLY A 236 13.68 19.28 -1.69
CA GLY A 236 13.74 20.74 -1.81
C GLY A 236 12.60 21.33 -2.67
N LYS A 237 11.60 20.54 -3.01
CA LYS A 237 10.43 20.96 -3.82
C LYS A 237 9.16 20.43 -3.17
N GLU A 238 8.06 21.10 -3.43
CA GLU A 238 6.73 20.58 -3.07
C GLU A 238 6.40 19.34 -3.88
N ILE A 239 5.60 18.46 -3.28
CA ILE A 239 5.08 17.29 -3.98
C ILE A 239 4.04 17.72 -5.01
N GLU A 240 4.15 17.24 -6.23
CA GLU A 240 3.16 17.54 -7.26
C GLU A 240 1.87 16.77 -7.01
N THR A 241 0.77 17.52 -6.97
CA THR A 241 -0.58 16.96 -6.87
C THR A 241 -1.35 17.23 -8.16
N LYS A 242 -2.23 16.32 -8.53
CA LYS A 242 -3.10 16.44 -9.71
C LYS A 242 -4.52 16.05 -9.34
N ASN A 243 -5.50 16.67 -10.00
CA ASN A 243 -6.90 16.34 -9.73
C ASN A 243 -7.31 14.99 -10.32
N SER A 244 -6.57 14.51 -11.34
CA SER A 244 -6.84 13.24 -11.99
C SER A 244 -5.58 12.72 -12.69
N PHE A 245 -5.56 11.41 -12.93
CA PHE A 245 -4.63 10.80 -13.87
C PHE A 245 -5.27 10.86 -15.27
N ILE A 246 -4.66 11.62 -16.16
CA ILE A 246 -5.10 11.72 -17.56
C ILE A 246 -4.10 10.96 -18.42
N VAL A 247 -4.61 10.04 -19.21
CA VAL A 247 -3.81 9.28 -20.16
C VAL A 247 -4.42 9.45 -21.54
N GLU A 248 -3.71 10.14 -22.39
CA GLU A 248 -4.09 10.27 -23.80
C GLU A 248 -3.58 9.07 -24.60
N ARG A 249 -4.47 8.46 -25.37
CA ARG A 249 -4.15 7.30 -26.16
C ARG A 249 -4.94 7.26 -27.46
N GLY A 250 -4.30 7.70 -28.55
CA GLY A 250 -5.00 7.90 -29.81
C GLY A 250 -6.09 8.98 -29.68
N PRO A 251 -7.34 8.70 -30.09
CA PRO A 251 -8.46 9.65 -29.97
C PRO A 251 -9.09 9.68 -28.57
N TYR A 252 -8.59 8.87 -27.63
CA TYR A 252 -9.16 8.72 -26.27
C TYR A 252 -8.32 9.46 -25.23
N THR A 253 -9.01 9.95 -24.19
CA THR A 253 -8.41 10.66 -23.07
C THR A 253 -8.93 10.06 -21.77
#